data_a6333dfc85293d69a7d2e8306376141e
#
_entry.id   a6333dfc85293d69a7d2e8306376141e
#
_cell.length_a   1.000
_cell.length_b   1.000
_cell.length_c   1.000
_cell.angle_alpha   90.00
_cell.angle_beta   90.00
_cell.angle_gamma   90.00
#
_symmetry.space_group_name_H-M   'P 1'
#
loop_
_entity.id
_entity.type
_entity.pdbx_description
1 polymer ?
#
loop_
_entity_poly.entity_id
_entity_poly.type
_entity_poly.pdbx_seq_one_letter_code
_entity_poly.pdbx_strand_id
1 'polypeptide(L)'
;MVSISLKNKTILITGSAGFIGSSLVLAVLRTVSPVTVIGIDSMNDYYDVSIKEWRLKEIEKEAGKHPEAVYRFIRGNIADRETVQVVFSEYAPDIVVNLAAQAGVRYSITNP
;
A
#
# COMPACT_ATOMS: atom_id res chain seq x y z
N MET A 1 8.78 -18.27 -19.52
CA MET A 1 8.17 -17.22 -18.76
C MET A 1 9.05 -16.77 -17.63
N VAL A 2 9.10 -15.49 -17.45
CA VAL A 2 9.92 -14.94 -16.41
C VAL A 2 9.08 -14.73 -15.18
N SER A 3 9.53 -15.20 -14.05
CA SER A 3 8.82 -14.93 -12.83
C SER A 3 9.65 -13.97 -11.97
N ILE A 4 8.99 -13.06 -11.33
CA ILE A 4 9.64 -12.08 -10.52
C ILE A 4 9.41 -12.45 -9.07
N SER A 5 10.51 -12.57 -8.34
CA SER A 5 10.39 -12.85 -6.92
C SER A 5 10.21 -11.56 -6.15
N LEU A 6 9.23 -11.52 -5.28
CA LEU A 6 9.00 -10.36 -4.41
C LEU A 6 9.67 -10.52 -3.06
N LYS A 7 10.36 -11.62 -2.83
CA LYS A 7 11.01 -11.84 -1.55
C LYS A 7 12.11 -10.81 -1.33
N ASN A 8 12.19 -10.34 -0.12
CA ASN A 8 13.19 -9.35 0.31
C ASN A 8 13.03 -8.01 -0.41
N LYS A 9 11.87 -7.77 -0.99
CA LYS A 9 11.62 -6.49 -1.64
C LYS A 9 10.81 -5.58 -0.72
N THR A 10 10.93 -4.29 -0.97
CA THR A 10 10.08 -3.30 -0.30
C THR A 10 9.06 -2.83 -1.31
N ILE A 11 7.81 -3.02 -1.01
CA ILE A 11 6.70 -2.74 -1.91
C ILE A 11 5.87 -1.61 -1.32
N LEU A 12 5.74 -0.53 -2.07
CA LEU A 12 4.88 0.58 -1.67
C LEU A 12 3.55 0.44 -2.39
N ILE A 13 2.46 0.41 -1.63
CA ILE A 13 1.12 0.30 -2.19
C ILE A 13 0.34 1.54 -1.79
N THR A 14 -0.05 2.36 -2.75
CA THR A 14 -0.87 3.54 -2.48
C THR A 14 -2.33 3.13 -2.56
N GLY A 15 -3.19 3.82 -1.81
CA GLY A 15 -4.58 3.42 -1.73
C GLY A 15 -4.74 2.12 -0.96
N SER A 16 -3.87 1.88 0.00
CA SER A 16 -3.76 0.58 0.66
C SER A 16 -4.94 0.25 1.55
N ALA A 17 -5.73 1.22 1.96
CA ALA A 17 -6.92 0.94 2.76
C ALA A 17 -8.17 0.80 1.88
N GLY A 18 -8.05 1.00 0.57
CA GLY A 18 -9.16 0.79 -0.34
C GLY A 18 -9.42 -0.70 -0.56
N PHE A 19 -10.49 -1.00 -1.29
CA PHE A 19 -10.88 -2.39 -1.48
C PHE A 19 -9.80 -3.19 -2.19
N ILE A 20 -9.32 -2.70 -3.32
CA ILE A 20 -8.31 -3.42 -4.08
C ILE A 20 -6.96 -3.36 -3.38
N GLY A 21 -6.61 -2.18 -2.85
CA GLY A 21 -5.32 -2.01 -2.19
C GLY A 21 -5.16 -2.90 -0.98
N SER A 22 -6.19 -2.97 -0.13
CA SER A 22 -6.11 -3.80 1.06
C SER A 22 -6.07 -5.28 0.70
N SER A 23 -6.79 -5.68 -0.35
CA SER A 23 -6.75 -7.06 -0.82
C SER A 23 -5.35 -7.43 -1.31
N LEU A 24 -4.70 -6.51 -2.00
CA LEU A 24 -3.35 -6.75 -2.48
C LEU A 24 -2.36 -6.85 -1.32
N VAL A 25 -2.48 -5.97 -0.33
CA VAL A 25 -1.61 -6.03 0.84
C VAL A 25 -1.75 -7.39 1.52
N LEU A 26 -2.98 -7.84 1.72
CA LEU A 26 -3.22 -9.13 2.36
C LEU A 26 -2.62 -10.27 1.54
N ALA A 27 -2.79 -10.23 0.24
CA ALA A 27 -2.27 -11.28 -0.61
C ALA A 27 -0.74 -11.35 -0.54
N VAL A 28 -0.09 -10.19 -0.54
CA VAL A 28 1.37 -10.16 -0.45
C VAL A 28 1.84 -10.70 0.90
N LEU A 29 1.19 -10.27 1.97
CA LEU A 29 1.58 -10.73 3.30
C LEU A 29 1.40 -12.24 3.44
N ARG A 30 0.39 -12.80 2.80
CA ARG A 30 0.10 -14.24 2.91
C ARG A 30 1.02 -15.10 2.07
N THR A 31 1.54 -14.55 0.97
CA THR A 31 2.22 -15.37 -0.01
C THR A 31 3.71 -15.07 -0.16
N VAL A 32 4.17 -13.93 0.30
CA VAL A 32 5.56 -13.53 0.11
C VAL A 32 6.21 -13.31 1.47
N SER A 33 7.32 -13.96 1.70
CA SER A 33 8.05 -13.79 2.95
C SER A 33 9.50 -14.18 2.73
N PRO A 34 10.44 -13.40 3.15
CA PRO A 34 10.30 -12.11 3.81
C PRO A 34 9.95 -10.99 2.82
N VAL A 35 9.23 -9.99 3.29
CA VAL A 35 8.83 -8.87 2.45
C VAL A 35 8.57 -7.66 3.35
N THR A 36 8.76 -6.48 2.81
CA THR A 36 8.37 -5.25 3.50
C THR A 36 7.28 -4.57 2.67
N VAL A 37 6.14 -4.33 3.28
CA VAL A 37 5.02 -3.67 2.61
C VAL A 37 4.76 -2.34 3.29
N ILE A 38 4.81 -1.28 2.51
CA ILE A 38 4.50 0.06 2.99
C ILE A 38 3.18 0.46 2.36
N GLY A 39 2.16 0.63 3.17
CA GLY A 39 0.87 1.06 2.68
C GLY A 39 0.68 2.54 2.94
N ILE A 40 0.15 3.28 1.99
CA ILE A 40 -0.15 4.68 2.19
C ILE A 40 -1.58 4.95 1.74
N ASP A 41 -2.32 5.68 2.54
CA ASP A 41 -3.70 6.01 2.24
C ASP A 41 -4.06 7.29 2.98
N SER A 42 -4.77 8.18 2.34
CA SER A 42 -5.15 9.43 2.99
C SER A 42 -6.26 9.22 4.01
N MET A 43 -6.93 8.09 3.94
CA MET A 43 -8.11 7.80 4.75
C MET A 43 -9.23 8.78 4.49
N ASN A 44 -9.13 9.48 3.36
CA ASN A 44 -10.14 10.43 2.96
C ASN A 44 -11.04 9.71 1.98
N ASP A 45 -12.30 9.60 2.27
CA ASP A 45 -13.17 8.81 1.47
C ASP A 45 -14.53 9.44 1.44
N TYR A 46 -15.22 9.27 0.35
CA TYR A 46 -16.58 9.66 0.25
C TYR A 46 -17.50 8.60 0.85
N TYR A 47 -16.94 7.46 1.22
CA TYR A 47 -17.70 6.42 1.85
C TYR A 47 -17.42 6.43 3.34
N ASP A 48 -17.67 5.36 3.98
CA ASP A 48 -17.50 5.25 5.41
C ASP A 48 -16.04 4.95 5.73
N VAL A 49 -15.38 5.86 6.40
CA VAL A 49 -13.99 5.69 6.80
C VAL A 49 -13.83 4.48 7.72
N SER A 50 -14.88 4.11 8.45
CA SER A 50 -14.79 2.96 9.33
C SER A 50 -14.50 1.66 8.56
N ILE A 51 -14.90 1.59 7.30
CA ILE A 51 -14.58 0.41 6.49
C ILE A 51 -13.07 0.36 6.25
N LYS A 52 -12.45 1.50 5.97
CA LYS A 52 -11.01 1.54 5.79
C LYS A 52 -10.29 1.19 7.08
N GLU A 53 -10.78 1.65 8.20
CA GLU A 53 -10.18 1.33 9.48
C GLU A 53 -10.29 -0.16 9.77
N TRP A 54 -11.41 -0.76 9.42
CA TRP A 54 -11.57 -2.20 9.58
C TRP A 54 -10.56 -2.97 8.72
N ARG A 55 -10.37 -2.51 7.48
CA ARG A 55 -9.40 -3.15 6.59
C ARG A 55 -7.98 -3.06 7.15
N LEU A 56 -7.63 -1.92 7.74
CA LEU A 56 -6.31 -1.77 8.34
C LEU A 56 -6.12 -2.73 9.51
N LYS A 57 -7.14 -2.93 10.30
CA LYS A 57 -7.06 -3.88 11.40
C LYS A 57 -6.89 -5.31 10.90
N GLU A 58 -7.56 -5.65 9.82
CA GLU A 58 -7.40 -6.98 9.23
C GLU A 58 -5.99 -7.18 8.69
N ILE A 59 -5.42 -6.14 8.11
CA ILE A 59 -4.04 -6.22 7.62
C ILE A 59 -3.08 -6.40 8.80
N GLU A 60 -3.28 -5.69 9.89
CA GLU A 60 -2.42 -5.82 11.06
C GLU A 60 -2.48 -7.22 11.64
N LYS A 61 -3.66 -7.79 11.66
CA LYS A 61 -3.80 -9.17 12.13
C LYS A 61 -3.04 -10.13 11.23
N GLU A 62 -3.14 -9.93 9.93
CA GLU A 62 -2.45 -10.80 8.99
C GLU A 62 -0.93 -10.64 9.13
N ALA A 63 -0.46 -9.41 9.25
CA ALA A 63 0.97 -9.17 9.40
C ALA A 63 1.51 -9.84 10.65
N GLY A 64 0.72 -9.89 11.71
CA GLY A 64 1.14 -10.54 12.94
C GLY A 64 1.32 -12.04 12.81
N LYS A 65 0.78 -12.65 11.77
CA LYS A 65 0.95 -14.07 11.54
C LYS A 65 2.22 -14.40 10.76
N HIS A 66 2.91 -13.39 10.26
CA HIS A 66 4.07 -13.58 9.39
C HIS A 66 5.27 -12.83 9.94
N PRO A 67 6.00 -13.43 10.87
CA PRO A 67 7.06 -12.69 11.59
C PRO A 67 8.16 -12.16 10.68
N GLU A 68 8.33 -12.73 9.50
CA GLU A 68 9.36 -12.24 8.58
C GLU A 68 8.84 -11.15 7.64
N ALA A 69 7.57 -10.80 7.74
CA ALA A 69 7.03 -9.71 6.94
C ALA A 69 6.97 -8.45 7.78
N VAL A 70 7.32 -7.34 7.17
CA VAL A 70 7.24 -6.04 7.82
C VAL A 70 6.14 -5.25 7.14
N TYR A 71 5.22 -4.72 7.91
CA TYR A 71 4.15 -3.89 7.38
C TYR A 71 4.17 -2.55 8.07
N ARG A 72 4.13 -1.49 7.30
CA ARG A 72 4.04 -0.14 7.82
C ARG A 72 2.93 0.60 7.11
N PHE A 73 2.09 1.28 7.86
CA PHE A 73 1.03 2.08 7.28
C PHE A 73 1.32 3.54 7.49
N ILE A 74 1.18 4.34 6.45
CA ILE A 74 1.38 5.76 6.51
C ILE A 74 0.08 6.45 6.11
N ARG A 75 -0.43 7.28 6.99
CA ARG A 75 -1.60 8.08 6.65
C ARG A 75 -1.11 9.33 5.97
N GLY A 76 -1.38 9.45 4.69
CA GLY A 76 -0.92 10.59 3.93
C GLY A 76 -1.48 10.59 2.54
N ASN A 77 -1.29 11.72 1.86
CA ASN A 77 -1.80 11.91 0.53
C ASN A 77 -0.65 11.87 -0.45
N ILE A 78 -0.74 11.01 -1.45
CA ILE A 78 0.34 10.90 -2.42
C ILE A 78 0.44 12.14 -3.30
N ALA A 79 -0.57 13.01 -3.28
CA ALA A 79 -0.45 14.29 -3.97
C ALA A 79 0.46 15.26 -3.22
N ASP A 80 0.76 14.95 -1.98
CA ASP A 80 1.65 15.79 -1.20
C ASP A 80 3.08 15.39 -1.48
N ARG A 81 3.81 16.28 -2.15
CA ARG A 81 5.17 15.99 -2.56
C ARG A 81 6.08 15.66 -1.37
N GLU A 82 5.91 16.34 -0.26
CA GLU A 82 6.72 16.09 0.91
C GLU A 82 6.51 14.69 1.45
N THR A 83 5.26 14.27 1.51
CA THR A 83 4.95 12.92 1.98
C THR A 83 5.63 11.88 1.10
N VAL A 84 5.54 12.05 -0.21
CA VAL A 84 6.14 11.12 -1.14
C VAL A 84 7.66 11.09 -0.99
N GLN A 85 8.27 12.27 -0.86
CA GLN A 85 9.72 12.34 -0.72
C GLN A 85 10.20 11.66 0.56
N VAL A 86 9.48 11.85 1.66
CA VAL A 86 9.85 11.22 2.91
C VAL A 86 9.75 9.70 2.81
N VAL A 87 8.67 9.22 2.21
CA VAL A 87 8.48 7.78 2.07
C VAL A 87 9.57 7.16 1.20
N PHE A 88 9.90 7.79 0.09
CA PHE A 88 10.92 7.24 -0.78
C PHE A 88 12.31 7.32 -0.15
N SER A 89 12.57 8.39 0.60
CA SER A 89 13.84 8.55 1.26
C SER A 89 14.01 7.54 2.39
N GLU A 90 12.95 7.31 3.13
CA GLU A 90 13.04 6.46 4.30
C GLU A 90 12.99 4.97 3.97
N TYR A 91 12.17 4.59 3.01
CA TYR A 91 11.93 3.18 2.74
C TYR A 91 12.54 2.67 1.44
N ALA A 92 12.88 3.58 0.52
CA ALA A 92 13.49 3.22 -0.77
C ALA A 92 12.78 2.03 -1.43
N PRO A 93 11.50 2.14 -1.74
CA PRO A 93 10.77 0.99 -2.25
C PRO A 93 11.33 0.50 -3.58
N ASP A 94 11.35 -0.80 -3.73
CA ASP A 94 11.78 -1.46 -4.96
C ASP A 94 10.65 -1.49 -5.98
N ILE A 95 9.42 -1.57 -5.49
CA ILE A 95 8.24 -1.71 -6.34
C ILE A 95 7.18 -0.76 -5.83
N VAL A 96 6.51 -0.08 -6.73
CA VAL A 96 5.42 0.83 -6.38
C VAL A 96 4.16 0.39 -7.11
N VAL A 97 3.09 0.16 -6.36
CA VAL A 97 1.79 -0.14 -6.93
C VAL A 97 0.87 1.01 -6.58
N ASN A 98 0.49 1.79 -7.56
CA ASN A 98 -0.30 2.99 -7.33
C ASN A 98 -1.77 2.72 -7.58
N LEU A 99 -2.52 2.53 -6.50
CA LEU A 99 -3.95 2.28 -6.58
C LEU A 99 -4.77 3.42 -6.00
N ALA A 100 -4.11 4.48 -5.53
CA ALA A 100 -4.84 5.62 -5.00
C ALA A 100 -5.55 6.34 -6.12
N ALA A 101 -6.77 6.75 -5.86
CA ALA A 101 -7.55 7.49 -6.82
C ALA A 101 -7.94 8.81 -6.22
N GLN A 102 -8.01 9.84 -7.05
CA GLN A 102 -8.48 11.13 -6.61
C GLN A 102 -9.80 11.38 -7.31
N ALA A 103 -10.77 11.79 -6.56
CA ALA A 103 -12.10 12.01 -7.10
C ALA A 103 -12.04 13.08 -8.17
N GLY A 104 -12.70 12.83 -9.27
CA GLY A 104 -12.80 13.81 -10.33
C GLY A 104 -11.60 13.93 -11.22
N VAL A 105 -10.59 13.13 -10.98
CA VAL A 105 -9.39 13.21 -11.78
C VAL A 105 -9.26 12.00 -12.67
N ARG A 106 -8.97 12.24 -13.91
CA ARG A 106 -8.85 11.13 -14.83
C ARG A 106 -7.49 10.99 -15.35
N TYR A 107 -6.54 11.19 -14.56
CA TYR A 107 -5.23 11.18 -15.00
C TYR A 107 -4.69 9.88 -15.35
N SER A 108 -5.30 8.90 -14.93
CA SER A 108 -4.82 7.59 -15.25
C SER A 108 -4.71 7.36 -16.72
N ILE A 109 -5.43 8.12 -17.46
CA ILE A 109 -5.39 7.89 -18.83
C ILE A 109 -4.16 8.42 -19.42
N THR A 110 -3.71 9.51 -18.93
CA THR A 110 -2.65 10.11 -19.53
C THR A 110 -1.40 9.77 -18.98
N ASN A 111 -1.36 9.16 -17.90
CA ASN A 111 -0.23 8.98 -17.37
C ASN A 111 0.24 7.90 -17.43
N PRO A 112 0.88 7.79 -18.16
CA PRO A 112 1.65 6.62 -18.15
C PRO A 112 2.63 6.66 -17.07
#